data_fb64fd79e70e19bc3fd90333d5074c3f
#
_entry.id   fb64fd79e70e19bc3fd90333d5074c3f
#
_cell.length_a   1.000
_cell.length_b   1.000
_cell.length_c   1.000
_cell.angle_alpha   90.00
_cell.angle_beta   90.00
_cell.angle_gamma   90.00
#
_symmetry.space_group_name_H-M   'P 1'
#
loop_
_entity.id
_entity.type
_entity.pdbx_description
1 polymer ?
#
loop_
_entity_poly.entity_id
_entity_poly.type
_entity_poly.pdbx_seq_one_letter_code
_entity_poly.pdbx_strand_id
1 'polypeptide(L)'
;MANNELPLFPLDMVLLPTRKVPLHIFEDRYQQMIRECLDRDSEFGLVWGTDDQFSDVGCSARIVQVVEEFPDGRMNIIIEGMKRFRVISRQDIHSYISGFVEDIEDDTEPYNIDLGNQLKQLYTQALKLSIGWATPPPPTENLSLISYIVAANLSLPHEKQQALLEETSVNNRLQLMMNILNNVIADLAEIKRRTRGNGHLA
;
A
#
# COMPACT_ATOMS: atom_id res chain seq x y z
N MET A 1 18.62 -20.87 6.60
CA MET A 1 17.65 -19.81 6.26
C MET A 1 16.48 -20.00 7.20
N ALA A 2 16.12 -19.01 8.00
CA ALA A 2 14.96 -19.14 8.87
C ALA A 2 13.71 -19.27 7.98
N ASN A 3 12.97 -20.36 8.14
CA ASN A 3 11.66 -20.52 7.52
C ASN A 3 10.73 -19.47 8.12
N ASN A 4 10.53 -18.36 7.42
CA ASN A 4 9.60 -17.32 7.86
C ASN A 4 8.21 -17.70 7.35
N GLU A 5 7.46 -18.43 8.18
CA GLU A 5 6.06 -18.72 7.92
C GLU A 5 5.21 -17.53 8.35
N LEU A 6 4.32 -17.08 7.45
CA LEU A 6 3.47 -15.94 7.67
C LEU A 6 2.00 -16.33 7.40
N PRO A 7 1.05 -16.03 8.31
CA PRO A 7 -0.38 -16.07 7.97
C PRO A 7 -0.66 -15.16 6.78
N LEU A 8 -1.43 -15.61 5.80
CA LEU A 8 -1.75 -14.85 4.59
C LEU A 8 -3.22 -14.44 4.57
N PHE A 9 -3.45 -13.19 4.25
CA PHE A 9 -4.78 -12.60 4.11
C PHE A 9 -4.97 -12.10 2.67
N PRO A 10 -5.55 -12.91 1.77
CA PRO A 10 -5.94 -12.49 0.45
C PRO A 10 -7.10 -11.49 0.52
N LEU A 11 -6.92 -10.33 -0.11
CA LEU A 11 -7.94 -9.28 -0.22
C LEU A 11 -7.88 -8.64 -1.61
N ASP A 12 -9.01 -8.12 -2.07
CA ASP A 12 -9.05 -7.30 -3.30
C ASP A 12 -8.52 -5.88 -3.03
N MET A 13 -7.30 -5.82 -2.50
CA MET A 13 -6.55 -4.58 -2.28
C MET A 13 -5.05 -4.83 -2.22
N VAL A 14 -4.26 -3.83 -2.55
CA VAL A 14 -2.80 -3.83 -2.36
C VAL A 14 -2.44 -3.01 -1.13
N LEU A 15 -1.72 -3.61 -0.20
CA LEU A 15 -1.13 -2.91 0.94
C LEU A 15 0.28 -2.44 0.57
N LEU A 16 0.55 -1.16 0.74
CA LEU A 16 1.89 -0.59 0.54
C LEU A 16 2.57 -0.36 1.89
N PRO A 17 3.91 -0.43 1.96
CA PRO A 17 4.66 -0.05 3.16
C PRO A 17 4.24 1.33 3.69
N THR A 18 4.14 1.48 5.00
CA THR A 18 3.72 2.67 5.73
C THR A 18 2.23 3.06 5.61
N ARG A 19 1.48 2.39 4.74
CA ARG A 19 0.05 2.69 4.57
C ARG A 19 -0.76 2.13 5.75
N LYS A 20 -1.61 2.99 6.34
CA LYS A 20 -2.59 2.57 7.35
C LYS A 20 -3.94 2.32 6.70
N VAL A 21 -4.55 1.20 7.05
CA VAL A 21 -5.83 0.77 6.47
C VAL A 21 -6.75 0.25 7.58
N PRO A 22 -8.01 0.72 7.65
CA PRO A 22 -9.01 0.11 8.50
C PRO A 22 -9.52 -1.18 7.84
N LEU A 23 -9.67 -2.25 8.64
CA LEU A 23 -10.26 -3.52 8.22
C LEU A 23 -11.40 -3.90 9.15
N HIS A 24 -12.47 -4.45 8.57
CA HIS A 24 -13.54 -5.12 9.30
C HIS A 24 -13.37 -6.63 9.16
N ILE A 25 -13.06 -7.29 10.26
CA ILE A 25 -12.81 -8.73 10.32
C ILE A 25 -14.10 -9.43 10.76
N PHE A 26 -14.73 -10.17 9.84
CA PHE A 26 -16.02 -10.80 10.09
C PHE A 26 -16.03 -12.31 9.85
N GLU A 27 -15.11 -12.86 9.02
CA GLU A 27 -15.01 -14.29 8.79
C GLU A 27 -14.28 -14.97 9.96
N ASP A 28 -14.82 -16.09 10.46
CA ASP A 28 -14.31 -16.82 11.64
C ASP A 28 -12.84 -17.17 11.51
N ARG A 29 -12.41 -17.63 10.34
CA ARG A 29 -11.00 -17.97 10.06
C ARG A 29 -10.05 -16.79 10.20
N TYR A 30 -10.48 -15.60 9.77
CA TYR A 30 -9.66 -14.38 9.90
C TYR A 30 -9.77 -13.78 11.29
N GLN A 31 -10.90 -13.93 12.00
CA GLN A 31 -10.97 -13.60 13.42
C GLN A 31 -9.96 -14.42 14.23
N GLN A 32 -9.85 -15.73 13.95
CA GLN A 32 -8.84 -16.59 14.57
C GLN A 32 -7.42 -16.09 14.26
N MET A 33 -7.10 -15.87 12.97
CA MET A 33 -5.79 -15.39 12.53
C MET A 33 -5.38 -14.09 13.23
N ILE A 34 -6.30 -13.11 13.27
CA ILE A 34 -6.02 -11.81 13.89
C ILE A 34 -5.81 -11.94 15.40
N ARG A 35 -6.59 -12.77 16.11
CA ARG A 35 -6.37 -13.04 17.54
C ARG A 35 -5.01 -13.67 17.79
N GLU A 36 -4.63 -14.67 17.00
CA GLU A 36 -3.30 -15.29 17.12
C GLU A 36 -2.17 -14.29 16.86
N CYS A 37 -2.33 -13.37 15.90
CA CYS A 37 -1.37 -12.30 15.66
C CYS A 37 -1.30 -11.31 16.83
N LEU A 38 -2.43 -10.93 17.42
CA LEU A 38 -2.47 -10.05 18.59
C LEU A 38 -1.81 -10.70 19.81
N ASP A 39 -2.10 -11.99 20.07
CA ASP A 39 -1.56 -12.73 21.22
C ASP A 39 -0.04 -12.90 21.15
N ARG A 40 0.52 -12.99 19.94
CA ARG A 40 1.94 -13.19 19.68
C ARG A 40 2.71 -11.92 19.35
N ASP A 41 2.04 -10.76 19.28
CA ASP A 41 2.58 -9.50 18.74
C ASP A 41 3.30 -9.73 17.39
N SER A 42 2.63 -10.46 16.50
CA SER A 42 3.19 -10.87 15.20
C SER A 42 2.48 -10.21 14.02
N GLU A 43 3.16 -10.19 12.89
CA GLU A 43 2.63 -9.68 11.62
C GLU A 43 1.91 -10.81 10.86
N PHE A 44 1.05 -10.42 9.92
CA PHE A 44 0.48 -11.28 8.89
C PHE A 44 0.74 -10.66 7.51
N GLY A 45 0.64 -11.44 6.44
CA GLY A 45 0.85 -10.98 5.07
C GLY A 45 -0.46 -10.65 4.39
N LEU A 46 -0.58 -9.45 3.82
CA LEU A 46 -1.67 -9.10 2.93
C LEU A 46 -1.21 -9.29 1.49
N VAL A 47 -1.96 -10.07 0.71
CA VAL A 47 -1.73 -10.34 -0.71
C VAL A 47 -2.95 -9.96 -1.53
N TRP A 48 -2.74 -9.37 -2.71
CA TRP A 48 -3.82 -8.95 -3.59
C TRP A 48 -4.41 -10.14 -4.34
N GLY A 49 -5.70 -10.38 -4.15
CA GLY A 49 -6.45 -11.44 -4.83
C GLY A 49 -7.47 -12.11 -3.94
N THR A 50 -7.73 -13.36 -4.25
CA THR A 50 -8.66 -14.24 -3.54
C THR A 50 -7.91 -15.46 -3.00
N ASP A 51 -8.58 -16.28 -2.17
CA ASP A 51 -7.99 -17.51 -1.64
C ASP A 51 -7.52 -18.48 -2.73
N ASP A 52 -8.21 -18.52 -3.85
CA ASP A 52 -7.86 -19.43 -4.95
C ASP A 52 -6.68 -18.92 -5.78
N GLN A 53 -6.58 -17.60 -5.93
CA GLN A 53 -5.54 -16.94 -6.74
C GLN A 53 -5.20 -15.57 -6.19
N PHE A 54 -3.96 -15.39 -5.78
CA PHE A 54 -3.43 -14.11 -5.32
C PHE A 54 -2.02 -13.85 -5.88
N SER A 55 -1.60 -12.60 -5.78
CA SER A 55 -0.25 -12.18 -6.20
C SER A 55 0.81 -12.79 -5.27
N ASP A 56 1.92 -13.27 -5.85
CA ASP A 56 3.03 -13.81 -5.07
C ASP A 56 3.74 -12.74 -4.23
N VAL A 57 3.62 -11.47 -4.61
CA VAL A 57 4.20 -10.37 -3.85
C VAL A 57 3.14 -9.67 -3.02
N GLY A 58 3.41 -9.56 -1.73
CA GLY A 58 2.55 -8.92 -0.74
C GLY A 58 3.31 -7.97 0.18
N CYS A 59 2.59 -7.43 1.15
CA CYS A 59 3.13 -6.60 2.20
C CYS A 59 2.72 -7.15 3.56
N SER A 60 3.69 -7.33 4.49
CA SER A 60 3.37 -7.69 5.85
C SER A 60 2.64 -6.53 6.54
N ALA A 61 1.73 -6.88 7.43
CA ALA A 61 0.85 -5.96 8.12
C ALA A 61 1.00 -6.16 9.64
N ARG A 62 1.15 -5.05 10.36
CA ARG A 62 1.07 -5.02 11.82
C ARG A 62 -0.27 -4.43 12.24
N ILE A 63 -0.91 -5.02 13.23
CA ILE A 63 -2.10 -4.46 13.86
C ILE A 63 -1.65 -3.32 14.77
N VAL A 64 -2.00 -2.07 14.40
CA VAL A 64 -1.60 -0.88 15.18
C VAL A 64 -2.69 -0.43 16.15
N GLN A 65 -3.93 -0.86 15.91
CA GLN A 65 -5.05 -0.54 16.81
C GLN A 65 -6.20 -1.54 16.62
N VAL A 66 -6.77 -2.01 17.71
CA VAL A 66 -8.11 -2.59 17.75
C VAL A 66 -9.07 -1.46 18.08
N VAL A 67 -9.91 -1.08 17.12
CA VAL A 67 -10.86 0.04 17.27
C VAL A 67 -12.10 -0.43 18.03
N GLU A 68 -12.57 -1.64 17.71
CA GLU A 68 -13.76 -2.21 18.32
C GLU A 68 -13.72 -3.74 18.21
N GLU A 69 -14.14 -4.42 19.25
CA GLU A 69 -14.37 -5.86 19.26
C GLU A 69 -15.84 -6.13 19.64
N PHE A 70 -16.50 -6.93 18.80
CA PHE A 70 -17.91 -7.26 18.98
C PHE A 70 -18.10 -8.56 19.78
N PRO A 71 -19.25 -8.75 20.47
CA PRO A 71 -19.53 -9.98 21.25
C PRO A 71 -19.53 -11.27 20.40
N ASP A 72 -19.79 -11.16 19.10
CA ASP A 72 -19.78 -12.29 18.15
C ASP A 72 -18.38 -12.57 17.57
N GLY A 73 -17.36 -11.83 18.03
CA GLY A 73 -15.97 -12.03 17.65
C GLY A 73 -15.51 -11.21 16.46
N ARG A 74 -16.38 -10.49 15.77
CA ARG A 74 -15.97 -9.52 14.74
C ARG A 74 -15.12 -8.43 15.33
N MET A 75 -14.24 -7.84 14.52
CA MET A 75 -13.34 -6.78 14.97
C MET A 75 -13.20 -5.71 13.89
N ASN A 76 -13.13 -4.45 14.34
CA ASN A 76 -12.63 -3.33 13.55
C ASN A 76 -11.21 -3.04 13.99
N ILE A 77 -10.25 -3.15 13.07
CA ILE A 77 -8.83 -2.94 13.34
C ILE A 77 -8.23 -1.92 12.38
N ILE A 78 -7.12 -1.31 12.80
CA ILE A 78 -6.26 -0.55 11.88
C ILE A 78 -4.95 -1.31 11.77
N ILE A 79 -4.54 -1.58 10.53
CA ILE A 79 -3.26 -2.19 10.19
C ILE A 79 -2.32 -1.17 9.59
N GLU A 80 -1.01 -1.43 9.64
CA GLU A 80 0.03 -0.67 8.97
C GLU A 80 0.89 -1.63 8.14
N GLY A 81 1.12 -1.27 6.87
CA GLY A 81 2.02 -2.02 5.99
C GLY A 81 3.47 -1.85 6.43
N MET A 82 4.19 -2.96 6.53
CA MET A 82 5.56 -3.00 7.04
C MET A 82 6.55 -3.32 5.93
N LYS A 83 6.78 -4.58 5.63
CA LYS A 83 7.78 -5.07 4.69
C LYS A 83 7.13 -5.75 3.49
N ARG A 84 7.80 -5.66 2.37
CA ARG A 84 7.45 -6.44 1.18
C ARG A 84 7.97 -7.87 1.34
N PHE A 85 7.21 -8.81 0.84
CA PHE A 85 7.62 -10.21 0.81
C PHE A 85 7.18 -10.89 -0.48
N ARG A 86 7.82 -12.01 -0.80
CA ARG A 86 7.40 -12.95 -1.84
C ARG A 86 6.98 -14.27 -1.20
N VAL A 87 5.83 -14.78 -1.60
CA VAL A 87 5.35 -16.10 -1.23
C VAL A 87 6.16 -17.15 -2.02
N ILE A 88 6.85 -18.03 -1.33
CA ILE A 88 7.64 -19.10 -1.90
C ILE A 88 6.83 -20.39 -1.98
N SER A 89 6.01 -20.66 -0.97
CA SER A 89 5.10 -21.79 -0.97
C SER A 89 3.90 -21.53 -0.08
N ARG A 90 2.73 -21.98 -0.54
CA ARG A 90 1.48 -21.92 0.20
C ARG A 90 1.34 -23.14 1.12
N GLN A 91 0.69 -22.95 2.25
CA GLN A 91 0.30 -23.99 3.19
C GLN A 91 -1.16 -23.81 3.62
N ASP A 92 -1.92 -24.90 3.58
CA ASP A 92 -3.34 -24.95 3.99
C ASP A 92 -3.48 -25.85 5.24
N ILE A 93 -2.70 -25.59 6.29
CA ILE A 93 -2.69 -26.38 7.53
C ILE A 93 -3.67 -25.83 8.56
N HIS A 94 -3.92 -24.53 8.52
CA HIS A 94 -4.81 -23.80 9.42
C HIS A 94 -6.20 -23.61 8.81
N SER A 95 -7.13 -23.04 9.59
CA SER A 95 -8.43 -22.56 9.07
C SER A 95 -8.29 -21.43 8.06
N TYR A 96 -7.14 -20.74 8.06
CA TYR A 96 -6.71 -19.70 7.13
C TYR A 96 -5.44 -20.14 6.38
N ILE A 97 -5.14 -19.46 5.28
CA ILE A 97 -3.95 -19.72 4.46
C ILE A 97 -2.71 -19.24 5.21
N SER A 98 -1.64 -19.99 5.16
CA SER A 98 -0.29 -19.54 5.53
C SER A 98 0.70 -19.82 4.39
N GLY A 99 1.90 -19.27 4.48
CA GLY A 99 2.94 -19.51 3.48
C GLY A 99 4.33 -19.23 4.01
N PHE A 100 5.31 -19.92 3.43
CA PHE A 100 6.70 -19.52 3.59
C PHE A 100 6.99 -18.36 2.70
N VAL A 101 7.57 -17.31 3.26
CA VAL A 101 7.84 -16.04 2.58
C VAL A 101 9.32 -15.67 2.66
N GLU A 102 9.75 -14.87 1.70
CA GLU A 102 11.07 -14.26 1.64
C GLU A 102 10.91 -12.74 1.57
N ASP A 103 11.64 -12.01 2.43
CA ASP A 103 11.61 -10.54 2.42
C ASP A 103 12.16 -10.01 1.09
N ILE A 104 11.51 -8.99 0.52
CA ILE A 104 11.98 -8.27 -0.67
C ILE A 104 12.64 -6.98 -0.21
N GLU A 105 13.96 -6.92 -0.35
CA GLU A 105 14.75 -5.72 -0.09
C GLU A 105 14.80 -4.81 -1.32
N ASP A 106 15.06 -3.53 -1.11
CA ASP A 106 15.39 -2.61 -2.20
C ASP A 106 16.81 -2.94 -2.73
N ASP A 107 17.03 -2.67 -4.02
CA ASP A 107 18.35 -2.81 -4.63
C ASP A 107 19.37 -1.92 -3.90
N THR A 108 20.62 -2.38 -3.88
CA THR A 108 21.72 -1.67 -3.20
C THR A 108 22.21 -0.44 -3.96
N GLU A 109 21.65 -0.14 -5.12
CA GLU A 109 22.00 1.04 -5.90
C GLU A 109 21.68 2.34 -5.14
N PRO A 110 22.58 3.33 -5.16
CA PRO A 110 22.26 4.63 -4.59
C PRO A 110 21.04 5.24 -5.26
N TYR A 111 20.04 5.60 -4.50
CA TYR A 111 18.90 6.31 -5.05
C TYR A 111 19.23 7.78 -5.34
N ASN A 112 18.64 8.29 -6.42
CA ASN A 112 18.82 9.66 -6.84
C ASN A 112 17.93 10.60 -5.99
N ILE A 113 18.57 11.40 -5.13
CA ILE A 113 17.89 12.36 -4.24
C ILE A 113 17.06 13.37 -5.04
N ASP A 114 17.53 13.77 -6.21
CA ASP A 114 16.82 14.73 -7.05
C ASP A 114 15.49 14.17 -7.57
N LEU A 115 15.43 12.89 -7.91
CA LEU A 115 14.16 12.23 -8.27
C LEU A 115 13.17 12.26 -7.11
N GLY A 116 13.63 11.99 -5.90
CA GLY A 116 12.77 12.06 -4.70
C GLY A 116 12.22 13.48 -4.46
N ASN A 117 13.05 14.50 -4.65
CA ASN A 117 12.64 15.90 -4.53
C ASN A 117 11.67 16.31 -5.65
N GLN A 118 11.91 15.89 -6.88
CA GLN A 118 10.99 16.12 -8.01
C GLN A 118 9.64 15.47 -7.75
N LEU A 119 9.61 14.23 -7.25
CA LEU A 119 8.37 13.54 -6.90
C LEU A 119 7.55 14.33 -5.85
N LYS A 120 8.21 14.86 -4.80
CA LYS A 120 7.56 15.72 -3.79
C LYS A 120 6.94 16.98 -4.41
N GLN A 121 7.64 17.60 -5.37
CA GLN A 121 7.14 18.79 -6.08
C GLN A 121 5.92 18.46 -6.93
N LEU A 122 5.96 17.37 -7.71
CA LEU A 122 4.83 16.91 -8.53
C LEU A 122 3.61 16.57 -7.67
N TYR A 123 3.81 15.87 -6.55
CA TYR A 123 2.73 15.58 -5.61
C TYR A 123 2.08 16.85 -5.05
N THR A 124 2.90 17.82 -4.63
CA THR A 124 2.42 19.13 -4.16
C THR A 124 1.63 19.86 -5.24
N GLN A 125 2.07 19.79 -6.49
CA GLN A 125 1.36 20.39 -7.64
C GLN A 125 0.02 19.69 -7.89
N ALA A 126 -0.02 18.36 -7.86
CA ALA A 126 -1.25 17.59 -8.02
C ALA A 126 -2.29 17.95 -6.95
N LEU A 127 -1.87 18.04 -5.67
CA LEU A 127 -2.77 18.46 -4.59
C LEU A 127 -3.32 19.89 -4.79
N LYS A 128 -2.48 20.84 -5.17
CA LYS A 128 -2.95 22.22 -5.46
C LYS A 128 -3.98 22.26 -6.59
N LEU A 129 -3.82 21.39 -7.58
CA LEU A 129 -4.77 21.30 -8.69
C LEU A 129 -6.06 20.59 -8.27
N SER A 130 -5.99 19.57 -7.43
CA SER A 130 -7.16 18.79 -7.00
C SER A 130 -8.02 19.52 -5.97
N ILE A 131 -7.42 19.94 -4.86
CA ILE A 131 -8.14 20.45 -3.68
C ILE A 131 -7.89 21.95 -3.41
N GLY A 132 -7.11 22.63 -4.24
CA GLY A 132 -6.85 24.06 -4.14
C GLY A 132 -5.78 24.48 -3.13
N TRP A 133 -5.34 23.58 -2.27
CA TRP A 133 -4.26 23.78 -1.30
C TRP A 133 -3.39 22.51 -1.23
N ALA A 134 -2.18 22.61 -0.69
CA ALA A 134 -1.30 21.46 -0.57
C ALA A 134 -0.61 21.46 0.78
N THR A 135 -0.67 20.32 1.43
CA THR A 135 0.32 19.94 2.43
C THR A 135 1.46 19.20 1.74
N PRO A 136 2.72 19.50 2.06
CA PRO A 136 3.81 18.66 1.59
C PRO A 136 3.59 17.22 2.09
N PRO A 137 4.12 16.21 1.37
CA PRO A 137 4.09 14.84 1.89
C PRO A 137 4.75 14.81 3.27
N PRO A 138 4.33 13.86 4.15
CA PRO A 138 4.94 13.74 5.48
C PRO A 138 6.46 13.71 5.36
N PRO A 139 7.18 14.40 6.26
CA PRO A 139 8.63 14.36 6.25
C PRO A 139 9.07 12.90 6.44
N THR A 140 9.90 12.42 5.55
CA THR A 140 10.57 11.13 5.70
C THR A 140 12.05 11.33 5.45
N GLU A 141 12.85 10.83 6.37
CA GLU A 141 14.30 10.77 6.20
C GLU A 141 14.69 9.67 5.21
N ASN A 142 13.86 8.63 5.12
CA ASN A 142 14.05 7.54 4.18
C ASN A 142 13.33 7.83 2.85
N LEU A 143 14.08 8.35 1.88
CA LEU A 143 13.55 8.68 0.56
C LEU A 143 13.10 7.44 -0.24
N SER A 144 13.53 6.22 0.13
CA SER A 144 13.06 4.99 -0.52
C SER A 144 11.56 4.77 -0.30
N LEU A 145 11.00 5.30 0.78
CA LEU A 145 9.59 5.18 1.13
C LEU A 145 8.70 6.25 0.48
N ILE A 146 9.28 7.32 -0.08
CA ILE A 146 8.47 8.47 -0.57
C ILE A 146 7.50 8.06 -1.68
N SER A 147 7.85 7.11 -2.53
CA SER A 147 6.96 6.60 -3.58
C SER A 147 5.70 5.93 -2.99
N TYR A 148 5.85 5.13 -1.93
CA TYR A 148 4.74 4.49 -1.22
C TYR A 148 3.88 5.50 -0.47
N ILE A 149 4.51 6.48 0.20
CA ILE A 149 3.80 7.55 0.91
C ILE A 149 2.94 8.36 -0.06
N VAL A 150 3.47 8.70 -1.23
CA VAL A 150 2.71 9.41 -2.27
C VAL A 150 1.60 8.53 -2.84
N ALA A 151 1.91 7.27 -3.18
CA ALA A 151 0.94 6.33 -3.73
C ALA A 151 -0.23 6.05 -2.77
N ALA A 152 0.04 5.96 -1.46
CA ALA A 152 -0.98 5.73 -0.43
C ALA A 152 -2.03 6.85 -0.34
N ASN A 153 -1.72 8.05 -0.81
CA ASN A 153 -2.60 9.21 -0.83
C ASN A 153 -3.32 9.42 -2.18
N LEU A 154 -3.14 8.48 -3.12
CA LEU A 154 -3.77 8.52 -4.44
C LEU A 154 -4.68 7.31 -4.62
N SER A 155 -5.82 7.51 -5.31
CA SER A 155 -6.70 6.41 -5.70
C SER A 155 -6.15 5.75 -6.96
N LEU A 156 -5.09 4.95 -6.82
CA LEU A 156 -4.47 4.21 -7.92
C LEU A 156 -5.18 2.88 -8.16
N PRO A 157 -5.30 2.42 -9.41
CA PRO A 157 -5.69 1.04 -9.72
C PRO A 157 -4.75 0.03 -9.03
N HIS A 158 -5.27 -1.14 -8.65
CA HIS A 158 -4.52 -2.16 -7.92
C HIS A 158 -3.28 -2.62 -8.69
N GLU A 159 -3.37 -2.72 -10.03
CA GLU A 159 -2.23 -3.09 -10.88
C GLU A 159 -1.07 -2.09 -10.78
N LYS A 160 -1.38 -0.80 -10.62
CA LYS A 160 -0.35 0.24 -10.44
C LYS A 160 0.25 0.19 -9.03
N GLN A 161 -0.57 -0.08 -8.02
CA GLN A 161 -0.08 -0.27 -6.65
C GLN A 161 0.78 -1.53 -6.56
N GLN A 162 0.37 -2.62 -7.21
CA GLN A 162 1.11 -3.88 -7.25
C GLN A 162 2.47 -3.72 -7.97
N ALA A 163 2.49 -3.02 -9.10
CA ALA A 163 3.74 -2.72 -9.81
C ALA A 163 4.73 -1.91 -8.96
N LEU A 164 4.23 -0.97 -8.14
CA LEU A 164 5.06 -0.24 -7.16
C LEU A 164 5.59 -1.16 -6.05
N LEU A 165 4.79 -2.13 -5.61
CA LEU A 165 5.17 -3.07 -4.56
C LEU A 165 6.24 -4.05 -5.04
N GLU A 166 6.18 -4.46 -6.30
CA GLU A 166 7.11 -5.42 -6.92
C GLU A 166 8.45 -4.80 -7.34
N GLU A 167 8.49 -3.50 -7.63
CA GLU A 167 9.69 -2.81 -8.10
C GLU A 167 10.73 -2.69 -6.97
N THR A 168 11.91 -3.27 -7.16
CA THR A 168 13.02 -3.27 -6.20
C THR A 168 13.95 -2.08 -6.35
N SER A 169 14.09 -1.52 -7.56
CA SER A 169 14.86 -0.30 -7.76
C SER A 169 14.11 0.92 -7.24
N VAL A 170 14.67 1.60 -6.24
CA VAL A 170 14.12 2.85 -5.71
C VAL A 170 13.99 3.91 -6.81
N ASN A 171 14.97 4.00 -7.71
CA ASN A 171 14.97 4.98 -8.81
C ASN A 171 13.84 4.70 -9.80
N ASN A 172 13.65 3.43 -10.20
CA ASN A 172 12.55 3.03 -11.09
C ASN A 172 11.19 3.28 -10.44
N ARG A 173 11.05 2.97 -9.14
CA ARG A 173 9.82 3.20 -8.39
C ARG A 173 9.46 4.70 -8.29
N LEU A 174 10.47 5.55 -8.08
CA LEU A 174 10.28 7.00 -8.12
C LEU A 174 9.86 7.48 -9.51
N GLN A 175 10.51 6.98 -10.58
CA GLN A 175 10.17 7.33 -11.95
C GLN A 175 8.75 6.86 -12.34
N LEU A 176 8.38 5.64 -11.95
CA LEU A 176 7.03 5.12 -12.16
C LEU A 176 5.97 6.03 -11.51
N MET A 177 6.23 6.45 -10.28
CA MET A 177 5.34 7.33 -9.54
C MET A 177 5.25 8.74 -10.15
N MET A 178 6.37 9.28 -10.64
CA MET A 178 6.40 10.55 -11.35
C MET A 178 5.59 10.51 -12.65
N ASN A 179 5.68 9.41 -13.42
CA ASN A 179 4.88 9.23 -14.63
C ASN A 179 3.37 9.18 -14.30
N ILE A 180 2.98 8.50 -13.23
CA ILE A 180 1.60 8.48 -12.75
C ILE A 180 1.12 9.89 -12.40
N LEU A 181 1.89 10.64 -11.61
CA LEU A 181 1.52 12.00 -11.22
C LEU A 181 1.44 12.98 -12.39
N ASN A 182 2.33 12.87 -13.37
CA ASN A 182 2.27 13.72 -14.56
C ASN A 182 0.96 13.50 -15.34
N ASN A 183 0.49 12.27 -15.46
CA ASN A 183 -0.80 11.97 -16.08
C ASN A 183 -1.96 12.56 -15.25
N VAL A 184 -1.96 12.38 -13.93
CA VAL A 184 -2.97 12.96 -13.03
C VAL A 184 -3.00 14.49 -13.15
N ILE A 185 -1.84 15.13 -13.18
CA ILE A 185 -1.73 16.60 -13.35
C ILE A 185 -2.30 17.07 -14.69
N ALA A 186 -2.01 16.33 -15.77
CA ALA A 186 -2.54 16.64 -17.10
C ALA A 186 -4.07 16.55 -17.14
N ASP A 187 -4.64 15.48 -16.59
CA ASP A 187 -6.09 15.27 -16.51
C ASP A 187 -6.77 16.36 -15.67
N LEU A 188 -6.23 16.70 -14.50
CA LEU A 188 -6.75 17.75 -13.64
C LEU A 188 -6.69 19.13 -14.32
N ALA A 189 -5.62 19.42 -15.06
CA ALA A 189 -5.49 20.69 -15.79
C ALA A 189 -6.52 20.78 -16.93
N GLU A 190 -6.81 19.66 -17.61
CA GLU A 190 -7.83 19.61 -18.64
C GLU A 190 -9.25 19.82 -18.07
N ILE A 191 -9.58 19.15 -16.97
CA ILE A 191 -10.86 19.34 -16.27
C ILE A 191 -11.05 20.81 -15.88
N LYS A 192 -10.04 21.45 -15.30
CA LYS A 192 -10.11 22.89 -14.95
C LYS A 192 -10.33 23.81 -16.15
N ARG A 193 -9.73 23.50 -17.31
CA ARG A 193 -9.97 24.29 -18.54
C ARG A 193 -11.41 24.17 -19.01
N ARG A 194 -11.96 22.95 -19.03
CA ARG A 194 -13.36 22.71 -19.44
C ARG A 194 -14.36 23.40 -18.52
N THR A 195 -14.14 23.38 -17.22
CA THR A 195 -15.02 24.00 -16.23
C THR A 195 -15.00 25.54 -16.35
N ARG A 196 -13.84 26.16 -16.62
CA ARG A 196 -13.72 27.60 -16.83
C ARG A 196 -14.32 28.09 -18.17
N GLY A 197 -14.25 27.23 -19.22
CA GLY A 197 -14.81 27.53 -20.52
C GLY A 197 -16.35 27.56 -20.54
N ASN A 198 -17.00 26.76 -19.70
CA ASN A 198 -18.47 26.69 -19.61
C ASN A 198 -19.10 27.76 -18.71
N GLY A 199 -18.30 28.56 -18.00
CA GLY A 199 -18.79 29.66 -17.11
C GLY A 199 -18.99 31.00 -17.78
N HIS A 200 -18.85 31.12 -19.10
CA HIS A 200 -19.00 32.35 -19.85
C HIS A 200 -20.25 32.39 -20.76
N LEU A 201 -21.20 31.49 -20.56
CA LEU A 201 -22.50 31.47 -21.25
C LEU A 201 -23.64 31.57 -20.22
N ALA A 202 -23.73 32.70 -19.54
CA ALA A 202 -24.93 33.12 -18.82
C ALA A 202 -24.95 34.65 -18.74
#